data_8db281c3c7495ba2c950711df0a46ed7
#
_entry.id   8db281c3c7495ba2c950711df0a46ed7
#
_cell.length_a   1.000
_cell.length_b   1.000
_cell.length_c   1.000
_cell.angle_alpha   90.00
_cell.angle_beta   90.00
_cell.angle_gamma   90.00
#
_symmetry.space_group_name_H-M   'P 1'
#
loop_
_entity.id
_entity.type
_entity.pdbx_description
1 polymer ?
#
loop_
_entity_poly.entity_id
_entity_poly.type
_entity_poly.pdbx_seq_one_letter_code
_entity_poly.pdbx_strand_id
1 'polypeptide(L)'
;MHDPVRLAEQIVVADQLARGRIMLILGTGYRQEEFDMMDMKFSDRLEVLEHHVAALKKLFTGEHVEIDGRRLRVTPAPFSPGGPMMMLGGSGEKAARLAARLGIGFAAADSNPMIADWYNDECAKLGFTGGFVVVPEKLGFIHVSDDPERDWDIIGRHALWDAQSY
;
A
#
# COMPACT_ATOMS: atom_id res chain seq x y z
N MET A 1 6.38 7.31 -7.91
CA MET A 1 6.26 7.28 -9.36
C MET A 1 5.01 8.01 -9.87
N HIS A 2 4.06 8.33 -9.05
CA HIS A 2 2.91 9.17 -9.41
C HIS A 2 3.03 10.53 -8.74
N ASP A 3 2.63 11.60 -9.44
CA ASP A 3 2.44 12.89 -8.77
C ASP A 3 1.30 12.76 -7.75
N PRO A 4 1.50 13.16 -6.48
CA PRO A 4 0.52 12.92 -5.42
C PRO A 4 -0.80 13.69 -5.63
N VAL A 5 -0.76 14.82 -6.32
CA VAL A 5 -1.97 15.61 -6.61
C VAL A 5 -2.84 14.87 -7.63
N ARG A 6 -2.23 14.45 -8.75
CA ARG A 6 -2.93 13.67 -9.78
C ARG A 6 -3.45 12.35 -9.24
N LEU A 7 -2.65 11.69 -8.40
CA LEU A 7 -3.07 10.45 -7.75
C LEU A 7 -4.27 10.69 -6.84
N ALA A 8 -4.25 11.76 -6.04
CA ALA A 8 -5.37 12.13 -5.18
C ALA A 8 -6.66 12.39 -5.97
N GLU A 9 -6.59 13.10 -7.10
CA GLU A 9 -7.76 13.33 -7.98
C GLU A 9 -8.35 12.01 -8.49
N GLN A 10 -7.53 11.09 -8.95
CA GLN A 10 -7.98 9.78 -9.44
C GLN A 10 -8.63 8.95 -8.32
N ILE A 11 -8.00 8.94 -7.13
CA ILE A 11 -8.50 8.23 -5.97
C ILE A 11 -9.85 8.78 -5.52
N VAL A 12 -9.99 10.10 -5.44
CA VAL A 12 -11.24 10.74 -5.02
C VAL A 12 -12.39 10.42 -5.97
N VAL A 13 -12.15 10.43 -7.30
CA VAL A 13 -13.16 10.02 -8.28
C VAL A 13 -13.56 8.56 -8.08
N ALA A 14 -12.59 7.67 -7.87
CA ALA A 14 -12.86 6.26 -7.61
C ALA A 14 -13.64 6.06 -6.30
N ASP A 15 -13.30 6.81 -5.25
CA ASP A 15 -13.99 6.78 -3.94
C ASP A 15 -15.44 7.24 -4.05
N GLN A 16 -15.70 8.32 -4.82
CA GLN A 16 -17.06 8.79 -5.11
C GLN A 16 -17.89 7.72 -5.84
N LEU A 17 -17.33 7.12 -6.91
CA LEU A 17 -17.99 6.07 -7.67
C LEU A 17 -18.24 4.81 -6.84
N ALA A 18 -17.29 4.45 -6.01
CA ALA A 18 -17.39 3.31 -5.11
C ALA A 18 -18.21 3.59 -3.86
N ARG A 19 -18.58 4.85 -3.60
CA ARG A 19 -19.29 5.27 -2.38
C ARG A 19 -18.57 4.82 -1.10
N GLY A 20 -17.27 5.11 -1.01
CA GLY A 20 -16.44 4.80 0.15
C GLY A 20 -16.05 3.32 0.32
N ARG A 21 -16.25 2.47 -0.69
CA ARG A 21 -15.96 1.02 -0.62
C ARG A 21 -14.60 0.64 -1.18
N ILE A 22 -13.68 1.60 -1.30
CA ILE A 22 -12.30 1.34 -1.72
C ILE A 22 -11.34 1.46 -0.54
N MET A 23 -10.25 0.75 -0.66
CA MET A 23 -9.09 0.80 0.22
C MET A 23 -7.85 0.88 -0.65
N LEU A 24 -6.85 1.62 -0.20
CA LEU A 24 -5.61 1.80 -0.93
C LEU A 24 -4.50 0.97 -0.28
N ILE A 25 -3.81 0.16 -1.06
CA ILE A 25 -2.55 -0.47 -0.64
C ILE A 25 -1.42 0.22 -1.39
N LEU A 26 -0.57 0.90 -0.63
CA LEU A 26 0.57 1.66 -1.14
C LEU A 26 1.81 0.78 -1.08
N GLY A 27 2.56 0.70 -2.18
CA GLY A 27 3.83 -0.02 -2.26
C GLY A 27 5.01 0.95 -2.41
N THR A 28 6.16 0.58 -1.87
CA THR A 28 7.41 1.34 -2.05
C THR A 28 8.07 1.07 -3.40
N GLY A 29 7.68 0.00 -4.09
CA GLY A 29 8.42 -0.54 -5.22
C GLY A 29 9.67 -1.34 -4.76
N TYR A 30 10.07 -2.32 -5.54
CA TYR A 30 11.20 -3.21 -5.22
C TYR A 30 12.13 -3.50 -6.40
N ARG A 31 11.76 -3.12 -7.62
CA ARG A 31 12.56 -3.32 -8.83
C ARG A 31 13.34 -2.07 -9.18
N GLN A 32 14.66 -2.16 -9.17
CA GLN A 32 15.56 -1.04 -9.52
C GLN A 32 15.26 -0.49 -10.92
N GLU A 33 15.00 -1.38 -11.88
CA GLU A 33 14.79 -1.03 -13.28
C GLU A 33 13.55 -0.11 -13.48
N GLU A 34 12.51 -0.30 -12.65
CA GLU A 34 11.31 0.54 -12.70
C GLU A 34 11.61 1.98 -12.24
N PHE A 35 12.52 2.13 -11.28
CA PHE A 35 12.97 3.46 -10.82
C PHE A 35 13.85 4.12 -11.88
N ASP A 36 14.75 3.36 -12.49
CA ASP A 36 15.62 3.85 -13.56
C ASP A 36 14.80 4.34 -14.77
N MET A 37 13.72 3.60 -15.14
CA MET A 37 12.80 4.01 -16.21
C MET A 37 12.06 5.32 -15.92
N MET A 38 11.91 5.68 -14.64
CA MET A 38 11.21 6.89 -14.20
C MET A 38 12.18 8.01 -13.79
N ASP A 39 13.49 7.84 -14.03
CA ASP A 39 14.56 8.76 -13.62
C ASP A 39 14.51 9.08 -12.10
N MET A 40 14.25 8.05 -11.30
CA MET A 40 14.11 8.13 -9.85
C MET A 40 15.19 7.28 -9.17
N LYS A 41 15.73 7.77 -8.06
CA LYS A 41 16.68 7.00 -7.26
C LYS A 41 15.94 5.98 -6.39
N PHE A 42 16.30 4.72 -6.52
CA PHE A 42 15.74 3.65 -5.69
C PHE A 42 15.98 3.86 -4.19
N SER A 43 17.10 4.50 -3.82
CA SER A 43 17.41 4.85 -2.43
C SER A 43 16.35 5.74 -1.78
N ASP A 44 15.72 6.61 -2.56
CA ASP A 44 14.84 7.66 -2.06
C ASP A 44 13.38 7.17 -1.92
N ARG A 45 13.09 5.91 -2.29
CA ARG A 45 11.72 5.36 -2.35
C ARG A 45 10.92 5.47 -1.06
N LEU A 46 11.58 5.37 0.09
CA LEU A 46 10.90 5.50 1.39
C LEU A 46 10.56 6.95 1.69
N GLU A 47 11.48 7.88 1.45
CA GLU A 47 11.25 9.32 1.62
C GLU A 47 10.12 9.80 0.69
N VAL A 48 10.14 9.37 -0.57
CA VAL A 48 9.08 9.66 -1.55
C VAL A 48 7.73 9.11 -1.07
N LEU A 49 7.69 7.89 -0.52
CA LEU A 49 6.46 7.33 0.03
C LEU A 49 5.95 8.14 1.22
N GLU A 50 6.82 8.50 2.16
CA GLU A 50 6.45 9.32 3.33
C GLU A 50 5.87 10.66 2.91
N HIS A 51 6.53 11.34 1.97
CA HIS A 51 6.04 12.59 1.39
C HIS A 51 4.67 12.42 0.72
N HIS A 52 4.50 11.37 -0.10
CA HIS A 52 3.24 11.13 -0.79
C HIS A 52 2.09 10.77 0.17
N VAL A 53 2.33 9.98 1.19
CA VAL A 53 1.30 9.68 2.22
C VAL A 53 0.87 10.97 2.93
N ALA A 54 1.83 11.81 3.32
CA ALA A 54 1.55 13.10 3.94
C ALA A 54 0.75 14.03 3.02
N ALA A 55 1.12 14.08 1.74
CA ALA A 55 0.42 14.87 0.72
C ALA A 55 -1.02 14.36 0.51
N LEU A 56 -1.22 13.05 0.34
CA LEU A 56 -2.55 12.44 0.17
C LEU A 56 -3.46 12.73 1.37
N LYS A 57 -2.96 12.60 2.60
CA LYS A 57 -3.73 12.92 3.80
C LYS A 57 -4.22 14.37 3.81
N LYS A 58 -3.36 15.32 3.39
CA LYS A 58 -3.74 16.74 3.27
C LYS A 58 -4.78 16.94 2.17
N LEU A 59 -4.57 16.35 0.98
CA LEU A 59 -5.45 16.54 -0.18
C LEU A 59 -6.83 15.93 0.04
N PHE A 60 -6.92 14.82 0.79
CA PHE A 60 -8.19 14.17 1.12
C PHE A 60 -9.07 14.94 2.10
N THR A 61 -8.58 16.01 2.72
CA THR A 61 -9.44 16.90 3.50
C THR A 61 -10.46 17.63 2.64
N GLY A 62 -10.22 17.77 1.32
CA GLY A 62 -11.04 18.57 0.41
C GLY A 62 -10.88 20.09 0.59
N GLU A 63 -10.02 20.51 1.50
CA GLU A 63 -9.73 21.91 1.78
C GLU A 63 -8.54 22.43 0.95
N HIS A 64 -8.33 23.74 0.99
CA HIS A 64 -7.11 24.32 0.46
C HIS A 64 -5.92 23.97 1.37
N VAL A 65 -4.91 23.35 0.81
CA VAL A 65 -3.69 22.92 1.52
C VAL A 65 -2.43 23.43 0.80
N GLU A 66 -1.35 23.59 1.56
CA GLU A 66 -0.04 23.89 0.99
C GLU A 66 0.82 22.64 0.96
N ILE A 67 1.36 22.32 -0.24
CA ILE A 67 2.29 21.23 -0.49
C ILE A 67 3.37 21.74 -1.46
N ASP A 68 4.62 21.65 -1.05
CA ASP A 68 5.78 22.08 -1.85
C ASP A 68 5.67 23.52 -2.38
N GLY A 69 5.19 24.44 -1.52
CA GLY A 69 5.00 25.86 -1.87
C GLY A 69 3.83 26.13 -2.82
N ARG A 70 3.01 25.11 -3.14
CA ARG A 70 1.82 25.24 -3.99
C ARG A 70 0.56 25.21 -3.15
N ARG A 71 -0.37 26.13 -3.38
CA ARG A 71 -1.71 26.09 -2.81
C ARG A 71 -2.61 25.20 -3.67
N LEU A 72 -3.04 24.10 -3.14
CA LEU A 72 -3.74 23.03 -3.85
C LEU A 72 -5.08 22.71 -3.20
N ARG A 73 -6.01 22.21 -4.00
CA ARG A 73 -7.27 21.63 -3.53
C ARG A 73 -7.72 20.58 -4.53
N VAL A 74 -8.12 19.41 -4.06
CA VAL A 74 -8.72 18.34 -4.89
C VAL A 74 -10.24 18.45 -4.81
N THR A 75 -10.89 18.38 -5.98
CA THR A 75 -12.35 18.42 -6.13
C THR A 75 -12.81 17.33 -7.11
N PRO A 76 -13.95 16.63 -6.80
CA PRO A 76 -14.77 16.75 -5.59
C PRO A 76 -14.01 16.37 -4.33
N ALA A 77 -14.54 16.64 -3.15
CA ALA A 77 -14.02 16.05 -1.92
C ALA A 77 -14.25 14.53 -1.94
N PRO A 78 -13.44 13.72 -1.22
CA PRO A 78 -13.66 12.27 -1.14
C PRO A 78 -15.05 11.96 -0.54
N PHE A 79 -15.62 10.82 -0.94
CA PHE A 79 -16.85 10.32 -0.33
C PHE A 79 -16.60 9.88 1.12
N SER A 80 -15.47 9.19 1.33
CA SER A 80 -15.00 8.79 2.65
C SER A 80 -14.46 9.99 3.42
N PRO A 81 -14.96 10.33 4.62
CA PRO A 81 -14.42 11.44 5.40
C PRO A 81 -12.91 11.27 5.66
N GLY A 82 -12.11 12.23 5.21
CA GLY A 82 -10.65 12.17 5.30
C GLY A 82 -9.97 11.27 4.26
N GLY A 83 -10.72 10.78 3.28
CA GLY A 83 -10.26 9.91 2.20
C GLY A 83 -10.42 8.42 2.49
N PRO A 84 -10.20 7.58 1.46
CA PRO A 84 -10.20 6.14 1.63
C PRO A 84 -9.14 5.67 2.62
N MET A 85 -9.41 4.54 3.26
CA MET A 85 -8.43 3.88 4.12
C MET A 85 -7.16 3.58 3.35
N MET A 86 -6.02 3.91 3.94
CA MET A 86 -4.69 3.64 3.39
C MET A 86 -3.98 2.56 4.20
N MET A 87 -3.29 1.67 3.51
CA MET A 87 -2.39 0.67 4.08
C MET A 87 -1.06 0.70 3.33
N LEU A 88 0.02 0.41 4.03
CA LEU A 88 1.30 0.11 3.41
C LEU A 88 1.37 -1.39 3.12
N GLY A 89 1.68 -1.75 1.88
CA GLY A 89 2.02 -3.12 1.50
C GLY A 89 3.51 -3.39 1.72
N GLY A 90 3.85 -4.54 2.28
CA GLY A 90 5.25 -4.89 2.46
C GLY A 90 5.47 -6.09 3.36
N SER A 91 6.75 -6.38 3.64
CA SER A 91 7.18 -7.49 4.47
C SER A 91 8.14 -7.04 5.56
N GLY A 92 8.11 -7.73 6.68
CA GLY A 92 9.08 -7.58 7.75
C GLY A 92 8.88 -6.36 8.66
N GLU A 93 9.72 -6.31 9.69
CA GLU A 93 9.60 -5.37 10.81
C GLU A 93 9.67 -3.90 10.39
N LYS A 94 10.62 -3.55 9.51
CA LYS A 94 10.83 -2.15 9.09
C LYS A 94 9.60 -1.56 8.41
N ALA A 95 8.94 -2.34 7.55
CA ALA A 95 7.75 -1.91 6.83
C ALA A 95 6.54 -1.79 7.77
N ALA A 96 6.34 -2.76 8.66
CA ALA A 96 5.27 -2.74 9.65
C ALA A 96 5.37 -1.50 10.57
N ARG A 97 6.56 -1.23 11.12
CA ARG A 97 6.80 -0.03 11.94
C ARG A 97 6.66 1.27 11.15
N LEU A 98 7.07 1.28 9.87
CA LEU A 98 6.90 2.46 9.02
C LEU A 98 5.42 2.77 8.82
N ALA A 99 4.57 1.77 8.53
CA ALA A 99 3.13 1.98 8.38
C ALA A 99 2.51 2.62 9.64
N ALA A 100 2.89 2.13 10.82
CA ALA A 100 2.46 2.72 12.09
C ALA A 100 2.90 4.17 12.24
N ARG A 101 4.17 4.50 11.93
CA ARG A 101 4.68 5.89 11.94
C ARG A 101 3.97 6.80 10.96
N LEU A 102 3.59 6.27 9.80
CA LEU A 102 2.80 7.00 8.82
C LEU A 102 1.34 7.16 9.25
N GLY A 103 0.89 6.51 10.33
CA GLY A 103 -0.49 6.52 10.78
C GLY A 103 -1.45 5.95 9.75
N ILE A 104 -1.08 4.84 9.12
CA ILE A 104 -1.88 4.06 8.15
C ILE A 104 -1.83 2.58 8.51
N GLY A 105 -2.74 1.78 7.95
CA GLY A 105 -2.73 0.34 8.16
C GLY A 105 -1.53 -0.37 7.51
N PHE A 106 -1.36 -1.66 7.79
CA PHE A 106 -0.34 -2.49 7.17
C PHE A 106 -0.95 -3.76 6.55
N ALA A 107 -0.66 -3.99 5.28
CA ALA A 107 -1.02 -5.21 4.53
C ALA A 107 0.25 -6.03 4.30
N ALA A 108 0.41 -7.09 5.08
CA ALA A 108 1.59 -7.94 4.97
C ALA A 108 1.60 -8.74 3.68
N ALA A 109 2.75 -8.82 3.03
CA ALA A 109 2.98 -9.66 1.85
C ALA A 109 3.41 -11.09 2.23
N ASP A 110 3.69 -11.35 3.50
CA ASP A 110 4.04 -12.67 4.01
C ASP A 110 3.25 -13.02 5.29
N SER A 111 3.29 -14.30 5.67
CA SER A 111 2.52 -14.86 6.79
C SER A 111 3.29 -14.89 8.12
N ASN A 112 4.34 -14.08 8.28
CA ASN A 112 5.07 -14.03 9.55
C ASN A 112 4.19 -13.48 10.68
N PRO A 113 3.88 -14.25 11.74
CA PRO A 113 3.00 -13.83 12.81
C PRO A 113 3.51 -12.62 13.62
N MET A 114 4.84 -12.41 13.66
CA MET A 114 5.45 -11.27 14.35
C MET A 114 5.11 -9.91 13.74
N ILE A 115 4.61 -9.88 12.51
CA ILE A 115 4.28 -8.63 11.81
C ILE A 115 3.22 -7.84 12.57
N ALA A 116 2.20 -8.53 13.06
CA ALA A 116 1.14 -7.88 13.83
C ALA A 116 1.68 -7.25 15.13
N ASP A 117 2.58 -7.96 15.82
CA ASP A 117 3.19 -7.46 17.04
C ASP A 117 4.04 -6.22 16.78
N TRP A 118 4.92 -6.25 15.76
CA TRP A 118 5.75 -5.10 15.41
C TRP A 118 4.94 -3.85 15.04
N TYR A 119 3.84 -4.04 14.30
CA TYR A 119 2.95 -2.95 13.95
C TYR A 119 2.25 -2.38 15.18
N ASN A 120 1.64 -3.24 16.00
CA ASN A 120 0.88 -2.85 17.18
C ASN A 120 1.77 -2.22 18.25
N ASP A 121 2.98 -2.74 18.48
CA ASP A 121 3.97 -2.16 19.38
C ASP A 121 4.32 -0.72 19.00
N GLU A 122 4.53 -0.48 17.70
CA GLU A 122 4.87 0.86 17.23
C GLU A 122 3.65 1.80 17.33
N CYS A 123 2.45 1.31 17.02
CA CYS A 123 1.21 2.06 17.22
C CYS A 123 1.04 2.46 18.69
N ALA A 124 1.28 1.53 19.63
CA ALA A 124 1.18 1.80 21.05
C ALA A 124 2.16 2.87 21.53
N LYS A 125 3.42 2.84 21.06
CA LYS A 125 4.44 3.87 21.36
C LYS A 125 4.04 5.25 20.87
N LEU A 126 3.34 5.33 19.74
CA LEU A 126 2.94 6.58 19.10
C LEU A 126 1.55 7.06 19.54
N GLY A 127 0.82 6.27 20.34
CA GLY A 127 -0.58 6.56 20.69
C GLY A 127 -1.54 6.49 19.51
N PHE A 128 -1.17 5.77 18.45
CA PHE A 128 -2.01 5.63 17.24
C PHE A 128 -2.99 4.47 17.41
N THR A 129 -4.29 4.77 17.45
CA THR A 129 -5.37 3.80 17.70
C THR A 129 -6.23 3.50 16.46
N GLY A 130 -6.03 4.22 15.36
CA GLY A 130 -6.88 4.15 14.16
C GLY A 130 -6.38 3.20 13.07
N GLY A 131 -5.32 2.42 13.32
CA GLY A 131 -4.74 1.53 12.34
C GLY A 131 -5.16 0.07 12.52
N PHE A 132 -4.95 -0.72 11.47
CA PHE A 132 -5.07 -2.17 11.55
C PHE A 132 -4.03 -2.85 10.65
N VAL A 133 -3.73 -4.11 10.97
CA VAL A 133 -2.79 -4.94 10.23
C VAL A 133 -3.50 -6.18 9.69
N VAL A 134 -3.21 -6.50 8.44
CA VAL A 134 -3.66 -7.74 7.80
C VAL A 134 -2.44 -8.60 7.53
N VAL A 135 -2.42 -9.79 8.11
CA VAL A 135 -1.39 -10.81 7.86
C VAL A 135 -2.08 -11.98 7.18
N PRO A 136 -1.70 -12.34 5.93
CA PRO A 136 -2.33 -13.45 5.23
C PRO A 136 -1.98 -14.79 5.88
N GLU A 137 -2.91 -15.72 5.85
CA GLU A 137 -2.60 -17.13 6.04
C GLU A 137 -1.84 -17.69 4.82
N LYS A 138 -1.10 -18.79 5.02
CA LYS A 138 -0.20 -19.36 3.99
C LYS A 138 -0.97 -19.96 2.82
N LEU A 139 -1.39 -19.16 1.85
CA LEU A 139 -1.89 -19.66 0.57
C LEU A 139 -1.30 -18.80 -0.56
N GLY A 140 -0.35 -19.35 -1.31
CA GLY A 140 0.18 -18.72 -2.52
C GLY A 140 -0.88 -18.67 -3.62
N PHE A 141 -1.44 -19.84 -3.97
CA PHE A 141 -2.58 -19.97 -4.88
C PHE A 141 -3.35 -21.26 -4.59
N ILE A 142 -4.57 -21.34 -5.10
CA ILE A 142 -5.42 -22.55 -5.03
C ILE A 142 -5.75 -22.95 -6.45
N HIS A 143 -5.57 -24.26 -6.74
CA HIS A 143 -6.04 -24.89 -7.96
C HIS A 143 -7.03 -26.00 -7.60
N VAL A 144 -8.21 -25.96 -8.18
CA VAL A 144 -9.24 -26.98 -8.00
C VAL A 144 -9.27 -27.86 -9.24
N SER A 145 -9.07 -29.17 -9.06
CA SER A 145 -8.97 -30.13 -10.16
C SER A 145 -9.52 -31.48 -9.76
N ASP A 146 -10.05 -32.21 -10.74
CA ASP A 146 -10.45 -33.62 -10.59
C ASP A 146 -9.22 -34.57 -10.60
N ASP A 147 -8.08 -34.09 -11.09
CA ASP A 147 -6.80 -34.84 -11.12
C ASP A 147 -5.63 -33.87 -10.80
N PRO A 148 -5.38 -33.58 -9.51
CA PRO A 148 -4.37 -32.61 -9.10
C PRO A 148 -2.94 -32.99 -9.51
N GLU A 149 -2.60 -34.27 -9.54
CA GLU A 149 -1.25 -34.74 -9.90
C GLU A 149 -0.96 -34.45 -11.37
N ARG A 150 -1.89 -34.83 -12.25
CA ARG A 150 -1.75 -34.54 -13.69
C ARG A 150 -1.67 -33.03 -13.94
N ASP A 151 -2.51 -32.27 -13.31
CA ASP A 151 -2.55 -30.82 -13.51
C ASP A 151 -1.30 -30.15 -12.93
N TRP A 152 -0.72 -30.70 -11.84
CA TRP A 152 0.52 -30.21 -11.28
C TRP A 152 1.71 -30.34 -12.27
N ASP A 153 1.77 -31.41 -13.05
CA ASP A 153 2.77 -31.58 -14.13
C ASP A 153 2.69 -30.46 -15.17
N ILE A 154 1.52 -29.88 -15.36
CA ILE A 154 1.29 -28.77 -16.29
C ILE A 154 1.61 -27.42 -15.65
N ILE A 155 1.03 -27.13 -14.47
CA ILE A 155 1.08 -25.81 -13.85
C ILE A 155 2.32 -25.58 -12.98
N GLY A 156 2.92 -26.65 -12.44
CA GLY A 156 4.02 -26.55 -11.46
C GLY A 156 5.22 -25.76 -11.98
N ARG A 157 5.58 -25.90 -13.26
CA ARG A 157 6.64 -25.11 -13.89
C ARG A 157 6.34 -23.61 -13.92
N HIS A 158 5.07 -23.23 -14.09
CA HIS A 158 4.64 -21.84 -14.13
C HIS A 158 4.61 -21.26 -12.71
N ALA A 159 4.13 -22.04 -11.74
CA ALA A 159 4.14 -21.65 -10.33
C ALA A 159 5.58 -21.47 -9.81
N LEU A 160 6.51 -22.36 -10.22
CA LEU A 160 7.92 -22.23 -9.88
C LEU A 160 8.55 -20.98 -10.51
N TRP A 161 8.24 -20.71 -11.77
CA TRP A 161 8.73 -19.51 -12.47
C TRP A 161 8.22 -18.23 -11.78
N ASP A 162 6.95 -18.19 -11.42
CA ASP A 162 6.37 -17.07 -10.67
C ASP A 162 7.07 -16.84 -9.33
N ALA A 163 7.24 -17.93 -8.55
CA ALA A 163 7.93 -17.87 -7.26
C ALA A 163 9.40 -17.44 -7.35
N GLN A 164 10.06 -17.67 -8.49
CA GLN A 164 11.46 -17.26 -8.73
C GLN A 164 11.59 -15.86 -9.32
N SER A 165 10.49 -15.27 -9.80
CA SER A 165 10.47 -13.95 -10.42
C SER A 165 10.35 -12.81 -9.39
N TYR A 166 10.11 -13.15 -8.12
CA TYR A 166 10.06 -12.27 -6.96
C TYR A 166 11.30 -12.47 -6.08
#